data_ae588df41168fb932ed028ceaf387c15
#
_entry.id   ae588df41168fb932ed028ceaf387c15
#
_cell.length_a   1.000
_cell.length_b   1.000
_cell.length_c   1.000
_cell.angle_alpha   90.00
_cell.angle_beta   90.00
_cell.angle_gamma   90.00
#
_symmetry.space_group_name_H-M   'P 1'
#
loop_
_entity.id
_entity.type
_entity.pdbx_description
1 polymer ?
#
loop_
_entity_poly.entity_id
_entity_poly.type
_entity_poly.pdbx_seq_one_letter_code
_entity_poly.pdbx_strand_id
1 'polypeptide(L)'
;FVYLGNKKVPLKTILKNKSNVIKNKIGSKNIHIEENKSVLEMGVNITKKCIKHHKSDPKFLILVSQGQEKRFPSFAEEMAYNCGISNDCFVFTVSSGCSGFSQSLYLANKLLSKKIDQGIIVCVEKYSNYIRNNDFKTKVLFSDAASATFVRFSKKNNLLKSFHGFDGQNS
;
A
#
# COMPACT_ATOMS: atom_id res chain seq x y z
N PHE A 1 7.44 1.83 -7.40
CA PHE A 1 6.50 1.29 -8.40
C PHE A 1 5.08 1.48 -7.92
N VAL A 2 4.18 1.77 -8.84
CA VAL A 2 2.75 1.94 -8.56
C VAL A 2 1.95 1.12 -9.57
N TYR A 3 0.90 0.48 -9.10
CA TYR A 3 -0.13 -0.17 -9.88
C TYR A 3 -1.48 0.45 -9.53
N LEU A 4 -2.27 0.81 -10.50
CA LEU A 4 -3.66 1.25 -10.35
C LEU A 4 -4.59 0.17 -10.88
N GLY A 5 -5.77 0.03 -10.29
CA GLY A 5 -6.78 -0.90 -10.75
C GLY A 5 -7.05 -0.79 -12.26
N ASN A 6 -7.40 -1.90 -12.88
CA ASN A 6 -7.48 -2.03 -14.34
C ASN A 6 -8.61 -1.24 -15.00
N LYS A 7 -9.66 -0.88 -14.24
CA LYS A 7 -10.82 -0.14 -14.74
C LYS A 7 -10.78 1.31 -14.27
N LYS A 8 -10.60 2.24 -15.20
CA LYS A 8 -10.69 3.67 -14.98
C LYS A 8 -12.15 4.13 -15.00
N VAL A 9 -12.63 4.70 -13.89
CA VAL A 9 -14.00 5.18 -13.74
C VAL A 9 -14.01 6.70 -13.59
N PRO A 10 -14.59 7.46 -14.54
CA PRO A 10 -14.69 8.91 -14.40
C PRO A 10 -15.59 9.31 -13.22
N LEU A 11 -15.14 10.26 -12.40
CA LEU A 11 -15.93 10.74 -11.24
C LEU A 11 -17.29 11.31 -11.64
N LYS A 12 -17.40 11.91 -12.83
CA LYS A 12 -18.66 12.39 -13.37
C LYS A 12 -19.72 11.29 -13.47
N THR A 13 -19.31 10.04 -13.73
CA THR A 13 -20.22 8.88 -13.82
C THR A 13 -20.76 8.48 -12.46
N ILE A 14 -19.95 8.61 -11.41
CA ILE A 14 -20.33 8.27 -10.03
C ILE A 14 -21.21 9.38 -9.45
N LEU A 15 -20.82 10.63 -9.68
CA LEU A 15 -21.49 11.81 -9.09
C LEU A 15 -22.77 12.19 -9.82
N LYS A 16 -22.97 11.69 -11.07
CA LYS A 16 -24.13 12.03 -11.94
C LYS A 16 -24.47 13.53 -11.85
N ASN A 17 -25.66 13.89 -11.38
CA ASN A 17 -26.14 15.27 -11.27
C ASN A 17 -25.81 15.92 -9.91
N LYS A 18 -24.91 15.35 -9.10
CA LYS A 18 -24.57 15.91 -7.78
C LYS A 18 -23.54 17.03 -7.90
N SER A 19 -23.69 18.00 -7.01
CA SER A 19 -23.16 19.37 -7.09
C SER A 19 -21.68 19.49 -7.52
N ASN A 20 -21.38 20.51 -8.30
CA ASN A 20 -20.04 20.91 -8.70
C ASN A 20 -19.08 21.16 -7.52
N VAL A 21 -19.63 21.45 -6.32
CA VAL A 21 -18.85 21.64 -5.09
C VAL A 21 -18.04 20.42 -4.72
N ILE A 22 -18.60 19.20 -4.85
CA ILE A 22 -17.87 17.94 -4.56
C ILE A 22 -16.77 17.71 -5.58
N LYS A 23 -17.03 17.97 -6.87
CA LYS A 23 -16.04 17.83 -7.94
C LYS A 23 -14.82 18.72 -7.72
N ASN A 24 -15.05 19.95 -7.32
CA ASN A 24 -13.97 20.95 -7.10
C ASN A 24 -13.16 20.67 -5.83
N LYS A 25 -13.76 20.05 -4.80
CA LYS A 25 -13.06 19.73 -3.54
C LYS A 25 -12.18 18.47 -3.62
N ILE A 26 -12.52 17.50 -4.46
CA ILE A 26 -11.81 16.21 -4.53
C ILE A 26 -10.52 16.33 -5.34
N GLY A 27 -10.47 17.19 -6.36
CA GLY A 27 -9.29 17.40 -7.21
C GLY A 27 -9.01 16.27 -8.20
N SER A 28 -9.40 15.03 -7.94
CA SER A 28 -9.22 13.91 -8.88
C SER A 28 -10.32 13.89 -9.94
N LYS A 29 -9.95 13.40 -11.15
CA LYS A 29 -10.92 13.27 -12.29
C LYS A 29 -11.48 11.87 -12.41
N ASN A 30 -10.76 10.88 -11.92
CA ASN A 30 -11.09 9.46 -12.04
C ASN A 30 -10.71 8.72 -10.79
N ILE A 31 -11.36 7.56 -10.56
CA ILE A 31 -10.89 6.50 -9.68
C ILE A 31 -10.53 5.28 -10.52
N HIS A 32 -9.77 4.38 -9.93
CA HIS A 32 -9.40 3.10 -10.52
C HIS A 32 -9.96 1.96 -9.68
N ILE A 33 -10.58 1.00 -10.31
CA ILE A 33 -11.15 -0.20 -9.69
C ILE A 33 -10.44 -1.41 -10.28
N GLU A 34 -10.08 -2.37 -9.44
CA GLU A 34 -9.51 -3.64 -9.88
C GLU A 34 -10.60 -4.71 -9.92
N GLU A 35 -10.92 -5.22 -11.11
CA GLU A 35 -11.98 -6.21 -11.29
C GLU A 35 -11.45 -7.66 -11.31
N ASN A 36 -10.17 -7.86 -11.70
CA ASN A 36 -9.67 -9.18 -12.06
C ASN A 36 -8.69 -9.78 -11.04
N LYS A 37 -8.04 -8.95 -10.21
CA LYS A 37 -7.00 -9.39 -9.28
C LYS A 37 -7.43 -9.27 -7.84
N SER A 38 -7.04 -10.23 -7.03
CA SER A 38 -7.10 -10.15 -5.57
C SER A 38 -6.10 -9.12 -5.04
N VAL A 39 -6.25 -8.74 -3.76
CA VAL A 39 -5.28 -7.88 -3.06
C VAL A 39 -3.90 -8.51 -3.08
N LEU A 40 -3.82 -9.84 -2.85
CA LEU A 40 -2.56 -10.58 -2.89
C LEU A 40 -1.89 -10.49 -4.26
N GLU A 41 -2.62 -10.76 -5.34
CA GLU A 41 -2.08 -10.70 -6.70
C GLU A 41 -1.59 -9.31 -7.09
N MET A 42 -2.32 -8.25 -6.69
CA MET A 42 -1.85 -6.86 -6.88
C MET A 42 -0.52 -6.63 -6.18
N GLY A 43 -0.43 -7.02 -4.90
CA GLY A 43 0.77 -6.87 -4.09
C GLY A 43 1.95 -7.69 -4.62
N VAL A 44 1.74 -8.96 -4.95
CA VAL A 44 2.78 -9.84 -5.54
C VAL A 44 3.31 -9.27 -6.85
N ASN A 45 2.41 -8.84 -7.74
CA ASN A 45 2.81 -8.33 -9.05
C ASN A 45 3.71 -7.09 -8.95
N ILE A 46 3.36 -6.14 -8.07
CA ILE A 46 4.15 -4.92 -7.92
C ILE A 46 5.47 -5.18 -7.20
N THR A 47 5.46 -6.08 -6.22
CA THR A 47 6.66 -6.49 -5.48
C THR A 47 7.66 -7.19 -6.39
N LYS A 48 7.22 -8.14 -7.22
CA LYS A 48 8.08 -8.80 -8.23
C LYS A 48 8.71 -7.80 -9.20
N LYS A 49 7.95 -6.80 -9.67
CA LYS A 49 8.49 -5.73 -10.52
C LYS A 49 9.58 -4.94 -9.79
N CYS A 50 9.36 -4.62 -8.51
CA CYS A 50 10.33 -3.90 -7.69
C CYS A 50 11.63 -4.71 -7.51
N ILE A 51 11.52 -5.98 -7.12
CA ILE A 51 12.65 -6.91 -6.96
C ILE A 51 13.44 -7.03 -8.26
N LYS A 52 12.76 -7.28 -9.38
CA LYS A 52 13.40 -7.43 -10.70
C LYS A 52 14.16 -6.17 -11.12
N HIS A 53 13.56 -4.99 -10.92
CA HIS A 53 14.17 -3.71 -11.29
C HIS A 53 15.44 -3.43 -10.49
N HIS A 54 15.38 -3.64 -9.18
CA HIS A 54 16.51 -3.37 -8.29
C HIS A 54 17.49 -4.53 -8.21
N LYS A 55 17.18 -5.69 -8.83
CA LYS A 55 17.96 -6.95 -8.73
C LYS A 55 18.27 -7.24 -7.25
N SER A 56 17.25 -7.09 -6.40
CA SER A 56 17.39 -7.12 -4.95
C SER A 56 16.99 -8.46 -4.35
N ASP A 57 17.63 -8.80 -3.23
CA ASP A 57 17.21 -9.83 -2.29
C ASP A 57 16.85 -9.11 -0.97
N PRO A 58 15.58 -8.72 -0.77
CA PRO A 58 15.21 -7.90 0.36
C PRO A 58 15.37 -8.66 1.67
N LYS A 59 15.96 -8.02 2.68
CA LYS A 59 16.15 -8.58 4.03
C LYS A 59 14.95 -8.36 4.93
N PHE A 60 14.02 -7.48 4.52
CA PHE A 60 12.70 -7.36 5.12
C PHE A 60 11.66 -6.94 4.09
N LEU A 61 10.40 -7.34 4.35
CA LEU A 61 9.22 -6.88 3.65
C LEU A 61 8.20 -6.40 4.67
N ILE A 62 7.78 -5.15 4.56
CA ILE A 62 6.70 -4.56 5.35
C ILE A 62 5.49 -4.40 4.45
N LEU A 63 4.43 -5.16 4.75
CA LEU A 63 3.16 -5.02 4.07
C LEU A 63 2.27 -4.04 4.82
N VAL A 64 1.80 -3.01 4.14
CA VAL A 64 0.77 -2.09 4.64
C VAL A 64 -0.54 -2.43 3.96
N SER A 65 -1.46 -2.99 4.71
CA SER A 65 -2.80 -3.33 4.21
C SER A 65 -3.80 -3.50 5.35
N GLN A 66 -5.02 -3.03 5.12
CA GLN A 66 -6.20 -3.30 5.97
C GLN A 66 -7.13 -4.33 5.32
N GLY A 67 -7.02 -4.49 3.99
CA GLY A 67 -7.87 -5.34 3.17
C GLY A 67 -7.42 -6.80 3.10
N GLN A 68 -6.92 -7.36 4.20
CA GLN A 68 -6.47 -8.74 4.26
C GLN A 68 -7.66 -9.69 4.18
N GLU A 69 -7.63 -10.59 3.20
CA GLU A 69 -8.67 -11.61 3.00
C GLU A 69 -8.60 -12.72 4.07
N LYS A 70 -7.42 -12.90 4.66
CA LYS A 70 -7.16 -13.91 5.72
C LYS A 70 -6.36 -13.28 6.87
N ARG A 71 -6.62 -13.76 8.09
CA ARG A 71 -5.83 -13.37 9.26
C ARG A 71 -4.61 -14.27 9.46
N PHE A 72 -4.72 -15.54 9.10
CA PHE A 72 -3.67 -16.56 9.24
C PHE A 72 -3.68 -17.49 8.01
N PRO A 73 -2.50 -17.89 7.48
CA PRO A 73 -1.19 -17.30 7.81
C PRO A 73 -1.12 -15.80 7.51
N SER A 74 -0.07 -15.12 8.00
CA SER A 74 0.13 -13.69 7.76
C SER A 74 0.14 -13.39 6.25
N PHE A 75 -0.59 -12.37 5.87
CA PHE A 75 -0.69 -11.95 4.46
C PHE A 75 0.67 -11.51 3.89
N ALA A 76 1.54 -10.94 4.75
CA ALA A 76 2.89 -10.58 4.36
C ALA A 76 3.76 -11.80 4.04
N GLU A 77 3.63 -12.88 4.80
CA GLU A 77 4.36 -14.15 4.57
C GLU A 77 3.90 -14.83 3.28
N GLU A 78 2.58 -14.89 3.04
CA GLU A 78 2.03 -15.44 1.80
C GLU A 78 2.50 -14.62 0.58
N MET A 79 2.57 -13.30 0.71
CA MET A 79 3.10 -12.41 -0.32
C MET A 79 4.59 -12.64 -0.58
N ALA A 80 5.40 -12.73 0.48
CA ALA A 80 6.83 -12.97 0.37
C ALA A 80 7.13 -14.31 -0.31
N TYR A 81 6.43 -15.37 0.09
CA TYR A 81 6.52 -16.68 -0.54
C TYR A 81 6.18 -16.63 -2.03
N ASN A 82 5.05 -16.02 -2.39
CA ASN A 82 4.63 -15.90 -3.79
C ASN A 82 5.57 -14.99 -4.62
N CYS A 83 6.34 -14.12 -3.97
CA CYS A 83 7.36 -13.32 -4.64
C CYS A 83 8.69 -14.06 -4.84
N GLY A 84 8.88 -15.22 -4.23
CA GLY A 84 10.15 -15.97 -4.23
C GLY A 84 11.22 -15.29 -3.39
N ILE A 85 10.81 -14.58 -2.33
CA ILE A 85 11.73 -13.95 -1.38
C ILE A 85 12.31 -15.02 -0.46
N SER A 86 13.59 -14.89 -0.10
CA SER A 86 14.29 -15.83 0.79
C SER A 86 13.58 -15.98 2.14
N ASN A 87 13.58 -17.19 2.70
CA ASN A 87 13.03 -17.48 4.02
C ASN A 87 13.75 -16.74 5.17
N ASP A 88 14.93 -16.18 4.92
CA ASP A 88 15.69 -15.35 5.86
C ASP A 88 15.16 -13.90 5.91
N CYS A 89 14.20 -13.56 5.06
CA CYS A 89 13.61 -12.24 5.03
C CYS A 89 12.67 -12.04 6.22
N PHE A 90 12.83 -10.92 6.94
CA PHE A 90 11.93 -10.54 8.01
C PHE A 90 10.66 -9.92 7.43
N VAL A 91 9.51 -10.56 7.63
CA VAL A 91 8.23 -10.13 7.04
C VAL A 91 7.19 -9.84 8.11
N PHE A 92 6.42 -8.76 7.94
CA PHE A 92 5.30 -8.43 8.82
C PHE A 92 4.32 -7.46 8.17
N THR A 93 3.13 -7.35 8.76
CA THR A 93 2.06 -6.48 8.29
C THR A 93 1.85 -5.31 9.26
N VAL A 94 1.65 -4.11 8.70
CA VAL A 94 1.22 -2.91 9.40
C VAL A 94 -0.20 -2.56 8.95
N SER A 95 -1.14 -2.59 9.90
CA SER A 95 -2.55 -2.27 9.64
C SER A 95 -2.92 -0.95 10.32
N SER A 96 -2.43 0.17 9.76
CA SER A 96 -2.58 1.52 10.33
C SER A 96 -3.19 2.52 9.34
N GLY A 97 -3.95 2.05 8.36
CA GLY A 97 -4.62 2.90 7.39
C GLY A 97 -3.68 3.87 6.68
N CYS A 98 -4.12 5.13 6.58
CA CYS A 98 -3.37 6.18 5.87
C CYS A 98 -1.99 6.47 6.47
N SER A 99 -1.76 6.21 7.75
CA SER A 99 -0.47 6.40 8.42
C SER A 99 0.50 5.22 8.23
N GLY A 100 0.02 4.08 7.71
CA GLY A 100 0.78 2.85 7.60
C GLY A 100 2.08 2.99 6.81
N PHE A 101 2.08 3.74 5.71
CA PHE A 101 3.30 3.98 4.93
C PHE A 101 4.35 4.77 5.71
N SER A 102 3.97 5.87 6.35
CA SER A 102 4.90 6.70 7.14
C SER A 102 5.45 5.95 8.35
N GLN A 103 4.62 5.15 9.03
CA GLN A 103 5.06 4.26 10.10
C GLN A 103 6.03 3.20 9.59
N SER A 104 5.72 2.57 8.45
CA SER A 104 6.59 1.57 7.82
C SER A 104 7.93 2.16 7.37
N LEU A 105 7.95 3.40 6.88
CA LEU A 105 9.18 4.09 6.52
C LEU A 105 10.05 4.35 7.74
N TYR A 106 9.45 4.73 8.87
CA TYR A 106 10.16 4.88 10.14
C TYR A 106 10.72 3.54 10.63
N LEU A 107 9.91 2.48 10.60
CA LEU A 107 10.35 1.12 10.98
C LEU A 107 11.49 0.64 10.07
N ALA A 108 11.36 0.82 8.76
CA ALA A 108 12.41 0.49 7.80
C ALA A 108 13.73 1.22 8.12
N ASN A 109 13.65 2.51 8.47
CA ASN A 109 14.85 3.27 8.87
C ASN A 109 15.51 2.71 10.14
N LYS A 110 14.75 2.11 11.05
CA LYS A 110 15.28 1.45 12.25
C LYS A 110 15.85 0.06 11.98
N LEU A 111 15.28 -0.67 11.03
CA LEU A 111 15.77 -1.99 10.62
C LEU A 111 17.05 -1.90 9.79
N LEU A 112 17.17 -0.86 8.94
CA LEU A 112 18.28 -0.71 8.03
C LEU A 112 19.62 -0.54 8.79
N SER A 113 20.57 -1.36 8.42
CA SER A 113 21.92 -1.42 8.98
C SER A 113 22.90 -1.96 7.94
N LYS A 114 24.18 -2.10 8.27
CA LYS A 114 25.15 -2.77 7.39
C LYS A 114 24.82 -4.26 7.13
N LYS A 115 24.11 -4.92 8.05
CA LYS A 115 23.71 -6.35 7.92
C LYS A 115 22.36 -6.49 7.24
N ILE A 116 21.44 -5.58 7.51
CA ILE A 116 20.11 -5.49 6.91
C ILE A 116 20.14 -4.28 5.98
N ASP A 117 20.73 -4.45 4.82
CA ASP A 117 21.09 -3.34 3.93
C ASP A 117 19.97 -2.90 2.98
N GLN A 118 18.93 -3.70 2.84
CA GLN A 118 17.82 -3.40 1.92
C GLN A 118 16.52 -4.08 2.31
N GLY A 119 15.40 -3.46 1.92
CA GLY A 119 14.07 -3.99 2.14
C GLY A 119 13.03 -3.38 1.20
N ILE A 120 11.80 -3.84 1.34
CA ILE A 120 10.67 -3.36 0.54
C ILE A 120 9.49 -3.05 1.44
N ILE A 121 8.87 -1.89 1.22
CA ILE A 121 7.57 -1.53 1.79
C ILE A 121 6.54 -1.68 0.69
N VAL A 122 5.51 -2.49 0.92
CA VAL A 122 4.42 -2.72 -0.02
C VAL A 122 3.14 -2.17 0.59
N CYS A 123 2.48 -1.24 -0.10
CA CYS A 123 1.14 -0.82 0.26
C CYS A 123 0.17 -1.37 -0.79
N VAL A 124 -0.90 -2.04 -0.35
CA VAL A 124 -1.91 -2.57 -1.26
C VAL A 124 -3.28 -2.54 -0.63
N GLU A 125 -4.24 -1.95 -1.37
CA GLU A 125 -5.63 -1.87 -0.94
C GLU A 125 -6.59 -2.04 -2.12
N LYS A 126 -7.70 -2.71 -1.86
CA LYS A 126 -8.82 -2.85 -2.77
C LYS A 126 -10.10 -2.40 -2.06
N TYR A 127 -10.18 -1.09 -1.83
CA TYR A 127 -11.30 -0.48 -1.09
C TYR A 127 -12.64 -0.65 -1.80
N SER A 128 -12.64 -0.84 -3.12
CA SER A 128 -13.87 -1.12 -3.89
C SER A 128 -14.66 -2.31 -3.33
N ASN A 129 -14.00 -3.27 -2.68
CA ASN A 129 -14.66 -4.44 -2.07
C ASN A 129 -15.48 -4.09 -0.83
N TYR A 130 -15.17 -2.99 -0.15
CA TYR A 130 -15.77 -2.63 1.15
C TYR A 130 -16.76 -1.46 1.04
N ILE A 131 -16.67 -0.67 -0.03
CA ILE A 131 -17.52 0.51 -0.21
C ILE A 131 -18.86 0.09 -0.78
N ARG A 132 -19.95 0.41 -0.06
CA ARG A 132 -21.32 0.13 -0.51
C ARG A 132 -21.61 0.83 -1.84
N ASN A 133 -22.39 0.19 -2.70
CA ASN A 133 -22.71 0.74 -4.04
C ASN A 133 -23.41 2.09 -4.00
N ASN A 134 -24.16 2.40 -2.97
CA ASN A 134 -24.88 3.67 -2.78
C ASN A 134 -24.05 4.73 -2.03
N ASP A 135 -22.87 4.39 -1.50
CA ASP A 135 -21.97 5.33 -0.84
C ASP A 135 -21.06 6.02 -1.86
N PHE A 136 -21.63 6.94 -2.61
CA PHE A 136 -20.88 7.72 -3.59
C PHE A 136 -19.87 8.68 -2.95
N LYS A 137 -20.07 9.12 -1.69
CA LYS A 137 -19.16 10.05 -1.00
C LYS A 137 -17.81 9.41 -0.75
N THR A 138 -17.81 8.18 -0.24
CA THR A 138 -16.59 7.40 -0.01
C THR A 138 -16.00 6.90 -1.33
N LYS A 139 -16.86 6.44 -2.26
CA LYS A 139 -16.44 5.86 -3.53
C LYS A 139 -15.61 6.80 -4.40
N VAL A 140 -15.83 8.10 -4.33
CA VAL A 140 -15.07 9.09 -5.11
C VAL A 140 -13.69 9.41 -4.53
N LEU A 141 -13.40 8.98 -3.31
CA LEU A 141 -12.14 9.25 -2.62
C LEU A 141 -11.11 8.13 -2.79
N PHE A 142 -11.56 6.90 -3.04
CA PHE A 142 -10.69 5.73 -3.01
C PHE A 142 -10.60 5.05 -4.38
N SER A 143 -9.38 4.63 -4.71
CA SER A 143 -9.07 3.74 -5.82
C SER A 143 -8.45 2.45 -5.29
N ASP A 144 -8.57 1.37 -6.05
CA ASP A 144 -7.80 0.17 -5.80
C ASP A 144 -6.39 0.38 -6.35
N ALA A 145 -5.39 0.14 -5.52
CA ALA A 145 -4.00 0.39 -5.88
C ALA A 145 -3.03 -0.48 -5.10
N ALA A 146 -1.85 -0.67 -5.67
CA ALA A 146 -0.69 -1.24 -5.00
C ALA A 146 0.56 -0.42 -5.30
N SER A 147 1.46 -0.32 -4.32
CA SER A 147 2.77 0.28 -4.51
C SER A 147 3.86 -0.53 -3.82
N ALA A 148 5.06 -0.54 -4.40
CA ALA A 148 6.25 -1.12 -3.80
C ALA A 148 7.37 -0.09 -3.79
N THR A 149 7.88 0.18 -2.59
CA THR A 149 8.96 1.12 -2.33
C THR A 149 10.20 0.36 -1.87
N PHE A 150 11.26 0.44 -2.66
CA PHE A 150 12.56 -0.12 -2.30
C PHE A 150 13.29 0.85 -1.37
N VAL A 151 13.83 0.33 -0.28
CA VAL A 151 14.63 1.08 0.69
C VAL A 151 15.98 0.42 0.89
N ARG A 152 17.03 1.23 1.02
CA ARG A 152 18.40 0.76 1.17
C ARG A 152 19.12 1.52 2.28
N PHE A 153 20.01 0.82 2.98
CA PHE A 153 20.92 1.44 3.92
C PHE A 153 21.83 2.46 3.22
N SER A 154 21.96 3.62 3.81
CA SER A 154 22.90 4.63 3.37
C SER A 154 23.64 5.20 4.59
N LYS A 155 24.95 5.45 4.44
CA LYS A 155 25.72 6.16 5.46
C LYS A 155 25.21 7.59 5.68
N LYS A 156 24.61 8.20 4.65
CA LYS A 156 23.90 9.48 4.77
C LYS A 156 22.45 9.16 5.15
N ASN A 157 22.11 9.38 6.43
CA ASN A 157 20.73 9.26 6.86
C ASN A 157 19.91 10.43 6.32
N ASN A 158 19.03 10.18 5.37
CA ASN A 158 18.17 11.18 4.75
C ASN A 158 16.84 11.39 5.50
N LEU A 159 16.53 10.53 6.48
CA LEU A 159 15.35 10.70 7.33
C LEU A 159 15.69 11.65 8.48
N LEU A 160 15.44 12.94 8.30
CA LEU A 160 15.91 13.99 9.19
C LEU A 160 15.19 14.03 10.53
N LYS A 161 13.87 13.91 10.53
CA LYS A 161 13.02 13.95 11.74
C LYS A 161 11.75 13.11 11.53
N SER A 162 11.26 12.52 12.63
CA SER A 162 9.95 11.88 12.67
C SER A 162 9.22 12.31 13.94
N PHE A 163 7.91 12.58 13.80
CA PHE A 163 7.02 12.88 14.92
C PHE A 163 5.98 11.79 15.00
N HIS A 164 5.71 11.33 16.21
CA HIS A 164 4.77 10.26 16.47
C HIS A 164 3.75 10.71 17.52
N GLY A 165 2.52 10.31 17.32
CA GLY A 165 1.42 10.57 18.26
C GLY A 165 0.21 9.73 17.88
N PHE A 166 -0.72 9.63 18.80
CA PHE A 166 -2.02 9.02 18.56
C PHE A 166 -3.11 9.81 19.28
N ASP A 167 -4.30 9.78 18.74
CA ASP A 167 -5.51 10.28 19.42
C ASP A 167 -6.49 9.11 19.50
N GLY A 168 -6.65 8.56 20.71
CA GLY A 168 -7.54 7.44 20.98
C GLY A 168 -8.94 7.86 21.44
N GLN A 169 -9.20 9.17 21.60
CA GLN A 169 -10.49 9.64 22.10
C GLN A 169 -11.59 9.64 21.03
N ASN A 170 -11.18 9.67 19.75
CA ASN A 170 -12.08 9.75 18.60
C ASN A 170 -12.01 8.51 17.69
N SER A 171 -11.56 7.37 18.23
CA SER A 171 -11.43 6.11 17.48
C SER A 171 -12.72 5.27 17.52
#